data_a95d766c94f2a6fd1d5eee52198899ac
#
_entry.id   a95d766c94f2a6fd1d5eee52198899ac
#
_cell.length_a   1.000
_cell.length_b   1.000
_cell.length_c   1.000
_cell.angle_alpha   90.00
_cell.angle_beta   90.00
_cell.angle_gamma   90.00
#
_symmetry.space_group_name_H-M   'P 1'
#
loop_
_entity.id
_entity.type
_entity.pdbx_description
1 polymer ?
#
loop_
_entity_poly.entity_id
_entity_poly.type
_entity_poly.pdbx_seq_one_letter_code
_entity_poly.pdbx_strand_id
1 'polypeptide(L)'
;AHGVERWRSNCGCRLDGSTPPAQQWRGPLRAAIERLSHHAHDVFEHDGRALFRDDPWDVRDRYGDVVAQDGEALKQFARRELPPDASEQQVQRARELLELARATMRTFTSCAWFFDDVDRIEVRQVLRYAARSIELTGHASRLMPEFVQWLAPATSGAPNAGSASELFVREAMPHRDATTCAAASAIACAAVGIATPRIATFDVTVARTADT
;
A
#
# COMPACT_ATOMS: atom_id res chain seq x y z
N ALA A 1 3.62 21.60 22.81
CA ALA A 1 3.39 20.28 22.22
C ALA A 1 2.15 20.34 21.34
N HIS A 2 2.29 19.97 20.07
CA HIS A 2 1.20 20.10 19.09
C HIS A 2 0.31 18.82 19.02
N GLY A 3 0.44 17.91 19.97
CA GLY A 3 -0.38 16.70 20.05
C GLY A 3 -0.35 15.89 18.74
N VAL A 4 -1.52 15.53 18.25
CA VAL A 4 -1.70 14.74 17.02
C VAL A 4 -1.67 15.56 15.73
N GLU A 5 -1.51 16.88 15.81
CA GLU A 5 -1.51 17.76 14.64
C GLU A 5 -0.42 17.40 13.61
N ARG A 6 0.73 16.91 14.10
CA ARG A 6 1.81 16.44 13.23
C ARG A 6 1.37 15.39 12.20
N TRP A 7 0.39 14.56 12.54
CA TRP A 7 -0.14 13.49 11.67
C TRP A 7 -1.31 13.91 10.79
N ARG A 8 -1.78 15.15 10.95
CA ARG A 8 -2.98 15.65 10.28
C ARG A 8 -2.76 16.88 9.42
N SER A 9 -1.78 17.71 9.80
CA SER A 9 -1.63 19.03 9.21
C SER A 9 -0.17 19.51 9.16
N ASN A 10 0.02 20.67 8.56
CA ASN A 10 1.30 21.36 8.49
C ASN A 10 1.58 22.12 9.81
N CYS A 11 1.95 21.42 10.87
CA CYS A 11 2.19 22.03 12.17
C CYS A 11 3.50 22.84 12.26
N GLY A 12 4.39 22.73 11.28
CA GLY A 12 5.71 23.38 11.29
C GLY A 12 6.72 22.81 12.28
N CYS A 13 6.36 21.77 13.03
CA CYS A 13 7.23 21.15 14.03
C CYS A 13 8.41 20.40 13.41
N ARG A 14 9.62 20.57 13.99
CA ARG A 14 10.80 19.74 13.65
C ARG A 14 11.34 19.02 14.87
N LEU A 15 12.02 17.91 14.61
CA LEU A 15 12.69 17.11 15.65
C LEU A 15 13.96 17.80 16.15
N ASP A 16 14.68 18.49 15.27
CA ASP A 16 15.93 19.17 15.56
C ASP A 16 15.73 20.57 16.19
N GLY A 17 14.49 21.01 16.37
CA GLY A 17 14.16 22.32 16.93
C GLY A 17 14.56 23.53 16.06
N SER A 18 15.10 23.30 14.85
CA SER A 18 15.42 24.39 13.93
C SER A 18 14.14 25.05 13.40
N THR A 19 14.24 26.34 13.03
CA THR A 19 13.15 27.07 12.37
C THR A 19 13.36 27.01 10.86
N PRO A 20 12.66 26.13 10.16
CA PRO A 20 12.86 25.99 8.73
C PRO A 20 11.84 26.76 7.92
N PRO A 21 12.05 26.89 6.60
CA PRO A 21 10.95 27.10 5.69
C PRO A 21 9.87 26.03 5.93
N ALA A 22 8.62 26.47 5.89
CA ALA A 22 7.47 25.68 6.30
C ALA A 22 7.47 24.26 5.70
N GLN A 23 7.36 23.24 6.56
CA GLN A 23 7.14 21.87 6.12
C GLN A 23 5.68 21.71 5.69
N GLN A 24 5.40 22.07 4.46
CA GLN A 24 4.03 22.09 3.92
C GLN A 24 3.60 20.75 3.29
N TRP A 25 4.39 19.70 3.42
CA TRP A 25 4.11 18.42 2.79
C TRP A 25 3.11 17.53 3.54
N ARG A 26 3.03 17.68 4.89
CA ARG A 26 2.22 16.78 5.72
C ARG A 26 0.72 16.88 5.45
N GLY A 27 0.20 18.08 5.41
CA GLY A 27 -1.22 18.31 5.12
C GLY A 27 -1.62 17.83 3.72
N PRO A 28 -0.93 18.23 2.65
CA PRO A 28 -1.18 17.75 1.30
C PRO A 28 -1.04 16.24 1.14
N LEU A 29 -0.01 15.61 1.73
CA LEU A 29 0.13 14.14 1.72
C LEU A 29 -1.09 13.49 2.40
N ARG A 30 -1.50 14.01 3.55
CA ARG A 30 -2.68 13.51 4.27
C ARG A 30 -3.94 13.62 3.43
N ALA A 31 -4.16 14.77 2.80
CA ALA A 31 -5.33 15.00 1.94
C ALA A 31 -5.36 14.06 0.72
N ALA A 32 -4.21 13.81 0.10
CA ALA A 32 -4.09 12.86 -1.01
C ALA A 32 -4.46 11.43 -0.58
N ILE A 33 -3.94 10.99 0.58
CA ILE A 33 -4.22 9.67 1.14
C ILE A 33 -5.70 9.54 1.54
N GLU A 34 -6.31 10.56 2.12
CA GLU A 34 -7.73 10.56 2.49
C GLU A 34 -8.62 10.44 1.26
N ARG A 35 -8.31 11.15 0.17
CA ARG A 35 -9.04 11.00 -1.12
C ARG A 35 -8.92 9.58 -1.66
N LEU A 36 -7.71 9.01 -1.65
CA LEU A 36 -7.50 7.63 -2.07
C LEU A 36 -8.30 6.66 -1.19
N SER A 37 -8.28 6.87 0.12
CA SER A 37 -9.01 6.04 1.08
C SER A 37 -10.52 6.03 0.80
N HIS A 38 -11.12 7.18 0.49
CA HIS A 38 -12.53 7.24 0.11
C HIS A 38 -12.81 6.39 -1.14
N HIS A 39 -12.02 6.54 -2.20
CA HIS A 39 -12.18 5.69 -3.40
C HIS A 39 -12.00 4.20 -3.11
N ALA A 40 -11.03 3.85 -2.27
CA ALA A 40 -10.80 2.47 -1.90
C ALA A 40 -11.96 1.88 -1.08
N HIS A 41 -12.54 2.67 -0.17
CA HIS A 41 -13.72 2.28 0.61
C HIS A 41 -14.94 2.12 -0.27
N ASP A 42 -15.19 3.04 -1.21
CA ASP A 42 -16.29 2.94 -2.16
C ASP A 42 -16.22 1.65 -2.98
N VAL A 43 -15.03 1.32 -3.50
CA VAL A 43 -14.80 0.07 -4.23
C VAL A 43 -14.99 -1.15 -3.32
N PHE A 44 -14.40 -1.12 -2.13
CA PHE A 44 -14.49 -2.22 -1.17
C PHE A 44 -15.95 -2.53 -0.79
N GLU A 45 -16.72 -1.49 -0.51
CA GLU A 45 -18.11 -1.63 -0.12
C GLU A 45 -19.00 -2.07 -1.29
N HIS A 46 -18.83 -1.44 -2.47
CA HIS A 46 -19.61 -1.76 -3.65
C HIS A 46 -19.40 -3.22 -4.11
N ASP A 47 -18.15 -3.59 -4.35
CA ASP A 47 -17.81 -4.93 -4.85
C ASP A 47 -17.99 -5.98 -3.75
N GLY A 48 -17.71 -5.62 -2.51
CA GLY A 48 -17.87 -6.51 -1.36
C GLY A 48 -19.32 -6.91 -1.14
N ARG A 49 -20.26 -5.99 -1.25
CA ARG A 49 -21.71 -6.29 -1.16
C ARG A 49 -22.19 -7.22 -2.27
N ALA A 50 -21.55 -7.19 -3.43
CA ALA A 50 -21.88 -8.09 -4.52
C ALA A 50 -21.25 -9.49 -4.36
N LEU A 51 -20.20 -9.62 -3.56
CA LEU A 51 -19.40 -10.85 -3.45
C LEU A 51 -19.62 -11.59 -2.12
N PHE A 52 -19.56 -10.89 -0.99
CA PHE A 52 -19.63 -11.52 0.33
C PHE A 52 -21.07 -11.86 0.72
N ARG A 53 -21.22 -12.88 1.55
CA ARG A 53 -22.54 -13.26 2.11
C ARG A 53 -23.01 -12.30 3.18
N ASP A 54 -22.06 -11.73 3.93
CA ASP A 54 -22.30 -10.80 5.02
C ASP A 54 -21.88 -9.38 4.63
N ASP A 55 -22.11 -8.43 5.51
CA ASP A 55 -21.62 -7.07 5.32
C ASP A 55 -20.10 -7.06 5.13
N PRO A 56 -19.57 -6.38 4.10
CA PRO A 56 -18.15 -6.36 3.80
C PRO A 56 -17.27 -5.91 4.97
N TRP A 57 -17.77 -4.99 5.80
CA TRP A 57 -17.02 -4.48 6.94
C TRP A 57 -16.91 -5.51 8.06
N ASP A 58 -17.95 -6.32 8.28
CA ASP A 58 -17.91 -7.44 9.22
C ASP A 58 -16.94 -8.52 8.72
N VAL A 59 -16.91 -8.80 7.42
CA VAL A 59 -15.95 -9.72 6.81
C VAL A 59 -14.52 -9.21 6.98
N ARG A 60 -14.28 -7.91 6.76
CA ARG A 60 -12.97 -7.28 6.99
C ARG A 60 -12.52 -7.43 8.44
N ASP A 61 -13.44 -7.24 9.40
CA ASP A 61 -13.07 -7.34 10.81
C ASP A 61 -12.64 -8.75 11.18
N ARG A 62 -13.34 -9.77 10.67
CA ARG A 62 -12.94 -11.20 10.82
C ARG A 62 -11.63 -11.53 10.09
N TYR A 63 -11.29 -10.80 9.02
CA TYR A 63 -10.05 -11.00 8.28
C TYR A 63 -8.81 -10.78 9.16
N GLY A 64 -8.90 -9.98 10.20
CA GLY A 64 -7.83 -9.76 11.18
C GLY A 64 -7.27 -11.05 11.78
N ASP A 65 -8.11 -12.08 11.94
CA ASP A 65 -7.73 -13.37 12.55
C ASP A 65 -6.81 -14.21 11.65
N VAL A 66 -6.83 -13.97 10.35
CA VAL A 66 -6.08 -14.77 9.36
C VAL A 66 -5.01 -13.97 8.59
N VAL A 67 -4.97 -12.67 8.76
CA VAL A 67 -4.10 -11.76 7.99
C VAL A 67 -2.59 -12.06 8.14
N ALA A 68 -2.19 -12.67 9.24
CA ALA A 68 -0.81 -13.06 9.53
C ALA A 68 -0.50 -14.52 9.12
N GLN A 69 -1.49 -15.24 8.61
CA GLN A 69 -1.33 -16.62 8.18
C GLN A 69 -0.85 -16.70 6.73
N ASP A 70 -0.66 -17.91 6.22
CA ASP A 70 -0.21 -18.14 4.85
C ASP A 70 -1.30 -17.86 3.79
N GLY A 71 -0.89 -17.91 2.52
CA GLY A 71 -1.78 -17.62 1.40
C GLY A 71 -2.92 -18.63 1.24
N GLU A 72 -2.76 -19.88 1.71
CA GLU A 72 -3.81 -20.90 1.67
C GLU A 72 -4.89 -20.61 2.72
N ALA A 73 -4.50 -20.22 3.93
CA ALA A 73 -5.45 -19.81 4.97
C ALA A 73 -6.29 -18.60 4.52
N LEU A 74 -5.66 -17.63 3.85
CA LEU A 74 -6.36 -16.49 3.26
C LEU A 74 -7.33 -16.89 2.17
N LYS A 75 -6.97 -17.87 1.33
CA LYS A 75 -7.85 -18.38 0.29
C LYS A 75 -9.03 -19.12 0.88
N GLN A 76 -8.82 -19.95 1.89
CA GLN A 76 -9.88 -20.68 2.60
C GLN A 76 -10.83 -19.71 3.33
N PHE A 77 -10.28 -18.68 3.96
CA PHE A 77 -11.08 -17.62 4.57
C PHE A 77 -11.97 -16.94 3.52
N ALA A 78 -11.40 -16.45 2.42
CA ALA A 78 -12.17 -15.80 1.37
C ALA A 78 -13.27 -16.70 0.81
N ARG A 79 -12.96 -17.98 0.57
CA ARG A 79 -13.95 -18.97 0.09
C ARG A 79 -15.09 -19.19 1.08
N ARG A 80 -14.81 -19.17 2.38
CA ARG A 80 -15.83 -19.31 3.44
C ARG A 80 -16.79 -18.13 3.51
N GLU A 81 -16.30 -16.93 3.23
CA GLU A 81 -17.09 -15.70 3.28
C GLU A 81 -17.95 -15.47 2.01
N LEU A 82 -17.77 -16.32 0.99
CA LEU A 82 -18.48 -16.25 -0.29
C LEU A 82 -19.61 -17.31 -0.36
N PRO A 83 -20.58 -17.17 -1.29
CA PRO A 83 -21.51 -18.23 -1.63
C PRO A 83 -20.78 -19.54 -1.99
N PRO A 84 -21.40 -20.73 -1.71
CA PRO A 84 -20.73 -22.03 -1.94
C PRO A 84 -20.35 -22.30 -3.40
N ASP A 85 -21.08 -21.72 -4.34
CA ASP A 85 -20.89 -21.83 -5.79
C ASP A 85 -19.97 -20.74 -6.38
N ALA A 86 -19.31 -19.95 -5.52
CA ALA A 86 -18.42 -18.90 -5.97
C ALA A 86 -17.26 -19.45 -6.82
N SER A 87 -17.03 -18.82 -7.97
CA SER A 87 -15.94 -19.15 -8.88
C SER A 87 -14.57 -18.77 -8.29
N GLU A 88 -13.51 -19.36 -8.81
CA GLU A 88 -12.12 -18.99 -8.43
C GLU A 88 -11.82 -17.51 -8.68
N GLN A 89 -12.42 -16.92 -9.71
CA GLN A 89 -12.28 -15.49 -9.99
C GLN A 89 -12.92 -14.62 -8.87
N GLN A 90 -14.08 -15.03 -8.37
CA GLN A 90 -14.72 -14.36 -7.24
C GLN A 90 -13.92 -14.52 -5.95
N VAL A 91 -13.36 -15.71 -5.70
CA VAL A 91 -12.45 -15.94 -4.56
C VAL A 91 -11.22 -15.06 -4.65
N GLN A 92 -10.63 -14.92 -5.84
CA GLN A 92 -9.48 -14.04 -6.05
C GLN A 92 -9.86 -12.57 -5.84
N ARG A 93 -11.02 -12.11 -6.35
CA ARG A 93 -11.49 -10.73 -6.14
C ARG A 93 -11.77 -10.45 -4.65
N ALA A 94 -12.37 -11.39 -3.93
CA ALA A 94 -12.58 -11.26 -2.49
C ALA A 94 -11.27 -11.07 -1.71
N ARG A 95 -10.23 -11.83 -2.06
CA ARG A 95 -8.88 -11.65 -1.48
C ARG A 95 -8.30 -10.27 -1.80
N GLU A 96 -8.45 -9.82 -3.03
CA GLU A 96 -7.99 -8.49 -3.46
C GLU A 96 -8.69 -7.37 -2.70
N LEU A 97 -10.00 -7.49 -2.45
CA LEU A 97 -10.74 -6.52 -1.66
C LEU A 97 -10.27 -6.48 -0.19
N LEU A 98 -10.04 -7.62 0.43
CA LEU A 98 -9.50 -7.68 1.80
C LEU A 98 -8.10 -7.08 1.89
N GLU A 99 -7.24 -7.36 0.92
CA GLU A 99 -5.92 -6.73 0.83
C GLU A 99 -6.01 -5.24 0.46
N LEU A 100 -7.01 -4.80 -0.30
CA LEU A 100 -7.30 -3.38 -0.55
C LEU A 100 -7.56 -2.65 0.77
N ALA A 101 -8.47 -3.16 1.60
CA ALA A 101 -8.77 -2.58 2.89
C ALA A 101 -7.51 -2.51 3.78
N ARG A 102 -6.70 -3.58 3.81
CA ARG A 102 -5.44 -3.64 4.55
C ARG A 102 -4.41 -2.64 4.04
N ALA A 103 -4.19 -2.57 2.73
CA ALA A 103 -3.22 -1.65 2.12
C ALA A 103 -3.63 -0.20 2.38
N THR A 104 -4.91 0.12 2.26
CA THR A 104 -5.46 1.44 2.54
C THR A 104 -5.24 1.85 3.99
N MET A 105 -5.50 0.98 4.97
CA MET A 105 -5.22 1.27 6.38
C MET A 105 -3.73 1.55 6.63
N ARG A 106 -2.83 0.84 5.98
CA ARG A 106 -1.38 1.03 6.12
C ARG A 106 -0.89 2.38 5.61
N THR A 107 -1.63 3.03 4.72
CA THR A 107 -1.28 4.39 4.27
C THR A 107 -1.36 5.43 5.39
N PHE A 108 -2.05 5.15 6.48
CA PHE A 108 -2.20 6.01 7.65
C PHE A 108 -1.19 5.74 8.76
N THR A 109 -0.14 4.94 8.50
CA THR A 109 0.91 4.67 9.49
C THR A 109 1.57 5.96 9.95
N SER A 110 1.57 6.24 11.24
CA SER A 110 2.04 7.50 11.82
C SER A 110 3.52 7.81 11.54
N CYS A 111 4.34 6.78 11.30
CA CYS A 111 5.78 6.91 11.01
C CYS A 111 6.06 7.87 9.85
N ALA A 112 5.20 7.92 8.83
CA ALA A 112 5.38 8.80 7.68
C ALA A 112 5.42 10.29 8.08
N TRP A 113 4.63 10.69 9.08
CA TRP A 113 4.52 12.09 9.52
C TRP A 113 5.46 12.45 10.67
N PHE A 114 6.18 11.46 11.21
CA PHE A 114 7.03 11.69 12.39
C PHE A 114 8.27 12.52 12.05
N PHE A 115 8.94 12.21 10.95
CA PHE A 115 10.18 12.86 10.52
C PHE A 115 9.94 14.20 9.81
N ASP A 116 11.04 14.93 9.55
CA ASP A 116 10.97 16.32 9.16
C ASP A 116 10.84 16.56 7.65
N ASP A 117 11.11 15.54 6.82
CA ASP A 117 11.06 15.70 5.38
C ASP A 117 10.21 14.61 4.70
N VAL A 118 9.67 14.94 3.52
CA VAL A 118 8.89 14.05 2.69
C VAL A 118 9.76 12.95 2.04
N ASP A 119 11.04 13.18 1.86
CA ASP A 119 11.99 12.23 1.25
C ASP A 119 12.52 11.18 2.25
N ARG A 120 11.74 10.81 3.23
CA ARG A 120 12.09 9.79 4.21
C ARG A 120 11.57 8.42 3.79
N ILE A 121 12.28 7.38 4.24
CA ILE A 121 11.93 5.98 3.93
C ILE A 121 10.51 5.63 4.39
N GLU A 122 10.04 6.24 5.48
CA GLU A 122 8.72 6.04 6.04
C GLU A 122 7.63 6.58 5.11
N VAL A 123 7.85 7.76 4.50
CA VAL A 123 6.94 8.33 3.49
C VAL A 123 6.95 7.47 2.23
N ARG A 124 8.14 7.05 1.76
CA ARG A 124 8.26 6.15 0.61
C ARG A 124 7.49 4.84 0.82
N GLN A 125 7.53 4.30 2.05
CA GLN A 125 6.76 3.10 2.38
C GLN A 125 5.25 3.35 2.32
N VAL A 126 4.77 4.48 2.83
CA VAL A 126 3.35 4.87 2.72
C VAL A 126 2.93 5.05 1.27
N LEU A 127 3.76 5.67 0.44
CA LEU A 127 3.49 5.81 -1.00
C LEU A 127 3.42 4.45 -1.72
N ARG A 128 4.23 3.46 -1.32
CA ARG A 128 4.13 2.07 -1.83
C ARG A 128 2.82 1.39 -1.41
N TYR A 129 2.35 1.62 -0.19
CA TYR A 129 1.03 1.12 0.24
C TYR A 129 -0.09 1.81 -0.56
N ALA A 130 0.03 3.10 -0.85
CA ALA A 130 -0.93 3.82 -1.68
C ALA A 130 -0.95 3.25 -3.11
N ALA A 131 0.21 3.01 -3.73
CA ALA A 131 0.29 2.38 -5.04
C ALA A 131 -0.38 1.00 -5.05
N ARG A 132 -0.11 0.17 -4.02
CA ARG A 132 -0.75 -1.13 -3.88
C ARG A 132 -2.26 -1.02 -3.69
N SER A 133 -2.73 -0.06 -2.90
CA SER A 133 -4.16 0.22 -2.75
C SER A 133 -4.79 0.58 -4.10
N ILE A 134 -4.18 1.47 -4.88
CA ILE A 134 -4.66 1.85 -6.21
C ILE A 134 -4.76 0.64 -7.15
N GLU A 135 -3.74 -0.22 -7.19
CA GLU A 135 -3.76 -1.46 -8.00
C GLU A 135 -4.96 -2.33 -7.65
N LEU A 136 -5.19 -2.56 -6.36
CA LEU A 136 -6.23 -3.45 -5.85
C LEU A 136 -7.65 -2.92 -6.06
N THR A 137 -7.82 -1.62 -6.31
CA THR A 137 -9.14 -1.07 -6.70
C THR A 137 -9.62 -1.61 -8.06
N GLY A 138 -8.70 -2.03 -8.94
CA GLY A 138 -9.01 -2.31 -10.36
C GLY A 138 -9.09 -1.06 -11.25
N HIS A 139 -8.92 0.15 -10.68
CA HIS A 139 -9.03 1.43 -11.38
C HIS A 139 -7.69 2.15 -11.55
N ALA A 140 -6.58 1.41 -11.61
CA ALA A 140 -5.23 1.95 -11.59
C ALA A 140 -4.95 2.93 -12.74
N SER A 141 -5.47 2.68 -13.94
CA SER A 141 -5.29 3.55 -15.10
C SER A 141 -5.82 4.97 -14.89
N ARG A 142 -6.88 5.12 -14.09
CA ARG A 142 -7.46 6.41 -13.71
C ARG A 142 -6.82 6.98 -12.45
N LEU A 143 -6.73 6.17 -11.40
CA LEU A 143 -6.32 6.67 -10.07
C LEU A 143 -4.83 6.99 -9.96
N MET A 144 -3.94 6.30 -10.70
CA MET A 144 -2.50 6.60 -10.66
C MET A 144 -2.19 8.04 -11.07
N PRO A 145 -2.60 8.54 -12.26
CA PRO A 145 -2.35 9.93 -12.63
C PRO A 145 -3.07 10.94 -11.73
N GLU A 146 -4.30 10.64 -11.26
CA GLU A 146 -5.01 11.50 -10.31
C GLU A 146 -4.24 11.61 -8.98
N PHE A 147 -3.75 10.50 -8.46
CA PHE A 147 -3.01 10.47 -7.20
C PHE A 147 -1.69 11.26 -7.30
N VAL A 148 -0.98 11.17 -8.43
CA VAL A 148 0.20 12.01 -8.71
C VAL A 148 -0.15 13.50 -8.60
N GLN A 149 -1.28 13.91 -9.17
CA GLN A 149 -1.75 15.31 -9.08
C GLN A 149 -2.09 15.71 -7.63
N TRP A 150 -2.73 14.84 -6.87
CA TRP A 150 -3.06 15.12 -5.46
C TRP A 150 -1.82 15.24 -4.58
N LEU A 151 -0.74 14.53 -4.92
CA LEU A 151 0.53 14.60 -4.22
C LEU A 151 1.39 15.82 -4.57
N ALA A 152 1.13 16.48 -5.69
CA ALA A 152 1.97 17.58 -6.18
C ALA A 152 2.20 18.72 -5.15
N PRO A 153 1.21 19.11 -4.31
CA PRO A 153 1.44 20.13 -3.30
C PRO A 153 2.29 19.68 -2.10
N ALA A 154 2.56 18.38 -1.97
CA ALA A 154 3.38 17.82 -0.89
C ALA A 154 4.87 17.96 -1.23
N THR A 155 5.42 19.14 -1.08
CA THR A 155 6.80 19.49 -1.43
C THR A 155 7.73 19.42 -0.22
N SER A 156 8.99 19.00 -0.43
CA SER A 156 10.04 19.11 0.57
C SER A 156 10.40 20.55 0.87
N GLY A 157 10.77 20.82 2.11
CA GLY A 157 11.38 22.09 2.51
C GLY A 157 12.90 22.16 2.26
N ALA A 158 13.53 21.04 1.95
CA ALA A 158 14.96 20.97 1.68
C ALA A 158 15.27 21.34 0.22
N PRO A 159 16.35 22.09 -0.04
CA PRO A 159 16.79 22.39 -1.39
C PRO A 159 17.01 21.10 -2.19
N ASN A 160 16.43 20.99 -3.37
CA ASN A 160 16.55 19.86 -4.29
C ASN A 160 15.95 18.52 -3.84
N ALA A 161 15.13 18.48 -2.80
CA ALA A 161 14.59 17.21 -2.26
C ALA A 161 13.29 16.73 -2.95
N GLY A 162 12.78 17.44 -3.94
CA GLY A 162 11.62 17.02 -4.73
C GLY A 162 10.28 17.07 -4.01
N SER A 163 9.27 16.45 -4.60
CA SER A 163 7.91 16.37 -4.08
C SER A 163 7.49 14.91 -3.83
N ALA A 164 6.41 14.71 -3.05
CA ALA A 164 5.82 13.38 -2.88
C ALA A 164 5.36 12.77 -4.22
N SER A 165 4.94 13.58 -5.19
CA SER A 165 4.56 13.11 -6.53
C SER A 165 5.76 12.55 -7.29
N GLU A 166 6.92 13.23 -7.26
CA GLU A 166 8.15 12.72 -7.89
C GLU A 166 8.65 11.44 -7.22
N LEU A 167 8.60 11.37 -5.89
CA LEU A 167 8.92 10.16 -5.14
C LEU A 167 7.98 9.00 -5.52
N PHE A 168 6.69 9.26 -5.62
CA PHE A 168 5.71 8.27 -5.98
C PHE A 168 5.97 7.71 -7.39
N VAL A 169 6.19 8.58 -8.37
CA VAL A 169 6.49 8.16 -9.75
C VAL A 169 7.78 7.36 -9.83
N ARG A 170 8.84 7.80 -9.13
CA ARG A 170 10.15 7.17 -9.19
C ARG A 170 10.22 5.83 -8.45
N GLU A 171 9.53 5.70 -7.31
CA GLU A 171 9.79 4.60 -6.38
C GLU A 171 8.57 3.75 -6.03
N ALA A 172 7.38 4.29 -6.14
CA ALA A 172 6.16 3.61 -5.71
C ALA A 172 5.28 3.17 -6.88
N MET A 173 5.27 3.93 -7.98
CA MET A 173 4.57 3.47 -9.18
C MET A 173 5.18 2.14 -9.64
N PRO A 174 4.34 1.14 -9.89
CA PRO A 174 4.83 -0.14 -10.35
C PRO A 174 5.39 -0.02 -11.76
N HIS A 175 6.70 0.09 -11.86
CA HIS A 175 7.45 -0.20 -13.08
C HIS A 175 7.69 -1.72 -13.20
N ARG A 176 6.81 -2.50 -12.59
CA ARG A 176 7.05 -3.90 -12.36
C ARG A 176 6.42 -4.70 -13.48
N ASP A 177 7.27 -5.23 -14.36
CA ASP A 177 6.85 -6.47 -14.98
C ASP A 177 6.80 -7.58 -13.90
N ALA A 178 5.83 -8.49 -14.06
CA ALA A 178 5.61 -9.57 -13.10
C ALA A 178 6.86 -10.45 -12.92
N THR A 179 7.71 -10.56 -13.94
CA THR A 179 8.95 -11.33 -13.97
C THR A 179 9.99 -10.74 -13.02
N THR A 180 10.21 -9.41 -13.09
CA THR A 180 11.14 -8.71 -12.18
C THR A 180 10.70 -8.83 -10.73
N CYS A 181 9.39 -8.74 -10.45
CA CYS A 181 8.86 -8.92 -9.09
C CYS A 181 9.06 -10.35 -8.59
N ALA A 182 8.80 -11.36 -9.42
CA ALA A 182 8.99 -12.76 -9.09
C ALA A 182 10.46 -13.05 -8.78
N ALA A 183 11.36 -12.59 -9.64
CA ALA A 183 12.81 -12.75 -9.46
C ALA A 183 13.30 -12.09 -8.17
N ALA A 184 12.92 -10.83 -7.90
CA ALA A 184 13.31 -10.11 -6.69
C ALA A 184 12.81 -10.80 -5.41
N SER A 185 11.57 -11.28 -5.42
CA SER A 185 10.99 -12.00 -4.29
C SER A 185 11.69 -13.34 -4.04
N ALA A 186 12.02 -14.08 -5.11
CA ALA A 186 12.75 -15.34 -5.01
C ALA A 186 14.16 -15.14 -4.43
N ILE A 187 14.87 -14.12 -4.89
CA ILE A 187 16.20 -13.75 -4.36
C ILE A 187 16.11 -13.40 -2.88
N ALA A 188 15.13 -12.57 -2.49
CA ALA A 188 14.92 -12.18 -1.10
C ALA A 188 14.62 -13.39 -0.20
N CYS A 189 13.74 -14.31 -0.63
CA CYS A 189 13.42 -15.53 0.09
C CYS A 189 14.66 -16.43 0.25
N ALA A 190 15.44 -16.59 -0.81
CA ALA A 190 16.68 -17.38 -0.77
C ALA A 190 17.72 -16.78 0.18
N ALA A 191 17.84 -15.45 0.24
CA ALA A 191 18.78 -14.75 1.11
C ALA A 191 18.47 -14.97 2.60
N VAL A 192 17.18 -15.12 2.96
CA VAL A 192 16.74 -15.33 4.36
C VAL A 192 16.41 -16.81 4.67
N GLY A 193 16.69 -17.73 3.74
CA GLY A 193 16.48 -19.16 3.94
C GLY A 193 15.02 -19.63 3.93
N ILE A 194 14.13 -18.83 3.39
CA ILE A 194 12.70 -19.16 3.24
C ILE A 194 12.48 -19.83 1.87
N ALA A 195 11.65 -20.88 1.83
CA ALA A 195 11.24 -21.48 0.56
C ALA A 195 10.61 -20.43 -0.36
N THR A 196 11.02 -20.43 -1.63
CA THR A 196 10.49 -19.48 -2.62
C THR A 196 8.99 -19.72 -2.81
N PRO A 197 8.13 -18.77 -2.48
CA PRO A 197 6.70 -18.94 -2.70
C PRO A 197 6.42 -18.99 -4.20
N ARG A 198 5.37 -19.72 -4.58
CA ARG A 198 4.85 -19.65 -5.94
C ARG A 198 4.32 -18.25 -6.20
N ILE A 199 5.00 -17.50 -7.07
CA ILE A 199 4.63 -16.10 -7.35
C ILE A 199 3.88 -16.06 -8.68
N ALA A 200 2.59 -15.90 -8.61
CA ALA A 200 1.68 -15.91 -9.76
C ALA A 200 1.84 -17.20 -10.63
N THR A 201 2.16 -17.05 -11.90
CA THR A 201 2.34 -18.15 -12.87
C THR A 201 3.81 -18.54 -13.04
N PHE A 202 4.73 -17.96 -12.26
CA PHE A 202 6.17 -18.20 -12.43
C PHE A 202 6.68 -19.25 -11.44
N ASP A 203 7.37 -20.27 -11.98
CA ASP A 203 8.27 -21.11 -11.20
C ASP A 203 9.66 -20.49 -11.24
N VAL A 204 10.11 -19.96 -10.10
CA VAL A 204 11.40 -19.28 -10.00
C VAL A 204 12.37 -20.17 -9.23
N THR A 205 13.49 -20.51 -9.86
CA THR A 205 14.59 -21.25 -9.24
C THR A 205 15.78 -20.31 -9.02
N VAL A 206 16.26 -20.22 -7.80
CA VAL A 206 17.48 -19.48 -7.46
C VAL A 206 18.64 -20.45 -7.41
N ALA A 207 19.55 -20.37 -8.39
CA ALA A 207 20.81 -21.11 -8.40
C ALA A 207 21.92 -20.25 -7.77
N ARG A 208 22.62 -20.77 -6.76
CA ARG A 208 23.87 -20.16 -6.27
C ARG A 208 25.01 -20.66 -7.15
N THR A 209 25.63 -19.77 -7.90
CA THR A 209 26.94 -20.04 -8.51
C THR A 209 27.99 -19.90 -7.41
N ALA A 210 28.77 -20.96 -7.18
CA ALA A 210 29.94 -20.85 -6.34
C ALA A 210 30.92 -19.89 -7.02
N ASP A 211 31.34 -18.84 -6.31
CA ASP A 211 32.44 -18.01 -6.77
C ASP A 211 33.71 -18.88 -6.83
N THR A 212 34.30 -18.98 -8.03
CA THR A 212 35.59 -19.57 -8.28
C THR A 212 36.71 -18.56 -8.01
#